data_dd838988833a97070b1b75adaa90ff98
#
_entry.id   dd838988833a97070b1b75adaa90ff98
#
_cell.length_a   1.000
_cell.length_b   1.000
_cell.length_c   1.000
_cell.angle_alpha   90.00
_cell.angle_beta   90.00
_cell.angle_gamma   90.00
#
_symmetry.space_group_name_H-M   'P 1'
#
loop_
_entity.id
_entity.type
_entity.pdbx_description
1 polymer ?
#
loop_
_entity_poly.entity_id
_entity_poly.type
_entity_poly.pdbx_seq_one_letter_code
_entity_poly.pdbx_strand_id
1 'polypeptide(L)'
;MISRTSAKAIADAYHSRYTFTPRHSSSSSFKYYRDTLYDFLYVNGFEAWLLNAFKAVSSTHPRALREFIMRIHTGESLSPATPNWSWPQRLTFGQRILVDLAQSLIRERHTDPKFETYGDDDKQAVDAMQRALELDGYIFRDGILWIPEASVIQEGEEVGVLEGLMKALQLPDVPTLQHHLKLSTEHYQQSRWDDSIANSRKVLEGVLQQAAARHASAILKKPLSPEMIDKPVTIRDYLEREGLLEKKEKDAISKVYGLLSETGGHPYIAARDQARLMRHLALTFAQFVLLRLEGAFEAQPRR
;
A
#
# COMPACT_ATOMS: atom_id res chain seq x y z
N MET A 1 -3.72 -0.80 -10.19
CA MET A 1 -4.94 -0.02 -10.61
C MET A 1 -5.96 -1.01 -11.09
N ILE A 2 -7.22 -0.91 -10.66
CA ILE A 2 -8.30 -1.78 -11.13
C ILE A 2 -8.55 -1.49 -12.62
N SER A 3 -8.50 -2.53 -13.46
CA SER A 3 -8.84 -2.44 -14.88
C SER A 3 -10.34 -2.28 -15.10
N ARG A 4 -10.73 -1.90 -16.32
CA ARG A 4 -12.15 -1.85 -16.70
C ARG A 4 -12.82 -3.24 -16.60
N THR A 5 -12.07 -4.31 -16.86
CA THR A 5 -12.55 -5.69 -16.74
C THR A 5 -12.87 -6.04 -15.30
N SER A 6 -11.98 -5.71 -14.37
CA SER A 6 -12.20 -5.94 -12.93
C SER A 6 -13.31 -5.06 -12.37
N ALA A 7 -13.40 -3.79 -12.79
CA ALA A 7 -14.51 -2.91 -12.41
C ALA A 7 -15.87 -3.48 -12.89
N LYS A 8 -15.91 -4.04 -14.11
CA LYS A 8 -17.11 -4.72 -14.60
C LYS A 8 -17.44 -5.97 -13.78
N ALA A 9 -16.44 -6.77 -13.43
CA ALA A 9 -16.65 -7.98 -12.63
C ALA A 9 -17.14 -7.64 -11.20
N ILE A 10 -16.62 -6.58 -10.57
CA ILE A 10 -17.15 -6.05 -9.31
C ILE A 10 -18.62 -5.62 -9.45
N ALA A 11 -18.93 -4.88 -10.52
CA ALA A 11 -20.29 -4.43 -10.79
C ALA A 11 -21.25 -5.61 -11.03
N ASP A 12 -20.81 -6.64 -11.73
CA ASP A 12 -21.58 -7.86 -11.98
C ASP A 12 -21.82 -8.66 -10.70
N ALA A 13 -20.84 -8.77 -9.81
CA ALA A 13 -20.97 -9.43 -8.52
C ALA A 13 -21.97 -8.71 -7.59
N TYR A 14 -21.92 -7.38 -7.51
CA TYR A 14 -22.91 -6.59 -6.78
C TYR A 14 -24.30 -6.68 -7.43
N HIS A 15 -24.37 -6.69 -8.76
CA HIS A 15 -25.64 -6.84 -9.48
C HIS A 15 -26.28 -8.20 -9.21
N SER A 16 -25.53 -9.28 -9.31
CA SER A 16 -25.99 -10.63 -9.01
C SER A 16 -26.50 -10.72 -7.56
N ARG A 17 -25.69 -10.27 -6.62
CA ARG A 17 -25.97 -10.40 -5.18
C ARG A 17 -27.11 -9.53 -4.67
N TYR A 18 -27.27 -8.30 -5.17
CA TYR A 18 -28.17 -7.28 -4.60
C TYR A 18 -29.24 -6.77 -5.55
N THR A 19 -29.28 -7.23 -6.80
CA THR A 19 -30.38 -6.93 -7.71
C THR A 19 -31.02 -8.21 -8.19
N PHE A 20 -32.13 -8.54 -7.59
CA PHE A 20 -32.93 -9.64 -8.09
C PHE A 20 -33.54 -9.26 -9.45
N THR A 21 -33.27 -10.04 -10.50
CA THR A 21 -33.94 -9.93 -11.78
C THR A 21 -35.13 -10.92 -11.75
N PRO A 22 -36.34 -10.48 -11.35
CA PRO A 22 -37.43 -11.41 -11.19
C PRO A 22 -37.90 -11.84 -12.59
N ARG A 23 -37.87 -13.12 -12.86
CA ARG A 23 -38.81 -13.65 -13.86
C ARG A 23 -40.27 -13.58 -13.37
N HIS A 24 -40.47 -13.46 -12.03
CA HIS A 24 -41.83 -13.49 -11.41
C HIS A 24 -41.88 -12.81 -10.02
N SER A 25 -41.26 -11.69 -9.74
CA SER A 25 -41.33 -11.11 -8.38
C SER A 25 -42.15 -9.82 -8.26
N SER A 26 -42.80 -9.67 -7.11
CA SER A 26 -43.53 -8.49 -6.72
C SER A 26 -42.58 -7.32 -6.36
N SER A 27 -43.09 -6.08 -6.40
CA SER A 27 -42.35 -4.86 -6.01
C SER A 27 -41.74 -4.91 -4.59
N SER A 28 -42.26 -5.77 -3.70
CA SER A 28 -41.76 -5.99 -2.34
C SER A 28 -40.40 -6.69 -2.30
N SER A 29 -40.13 -7.62 -3.19
CA SER A 29 -38.82 -8.32 -3.26
C SER A 29 -37.69 -7.36 -3.63
N PHE A 30 -37.92 -6.47 -4.60
CA PHE A 30 -36.93 -5.49 -5.04
C PHE A 30 -36.57 -4.50 -3.89
N LYS A 31 -37.55 -4.08 -3.09
CA LYS A 31 -37.29 -3.24 -1.93
C LYS A 31 -36.43 -3.95 -0.89
N TYR A 32 -36.65 -5.23 -0.65
CA TYR A 32 -35.87 -6.04 0.28
C TYR A 32 -34.39 -6.09 -0.10
N TYR A 33 -34.06 -6.41 -1.35
CA TYR A 33 -32.65 -6.48 -1.80
C TYR A 33 -31.95 -5.12 -1.74
N ARG A 34 -32.64 -4.04 -2.05
CA ARG A 34 -32.09 -2.68 -1.92
C ARG A 34 -31.73 -2.32 -0.48
N ASP A 35 -32.62 -2.64 0.45
CA ASP A 35 -32.41 -2.33 1.87
C ASP A 35 -31.27 -3.22 2.43
N THR A 36 -31.17 -4.47 2.01
CA THR A 36 -30.06 -5.38 2.35
C THR A 36 -28.71 -4.86 1.83
N LEU A 37 -28.64 -4.35 0.60
CA LEU A 37 -27.42 -3.74 0.07
C LEU A 37 -27.02 -2.50 0.91
N TYR A 38 -27.99 -1.65 1.25
CA TYR A 38 -27.72 -0.49 2.09
C TYR A 38 -27.15 -0.89 3.45
N ASP A 39 -27.76 -1.84 4.12
CA ASP A 39 -27.32 -2.35 5.42
C ASP A 39 -25.93 -2.98 5.34
N PHE A 40 -25.67 -3.76 4.31
CA PHE A 40 -24.36 -4.35 4.04
C PHE A 40 -23.26 -3.30 3.89
N LEU A 41 -23.49 -2.28 3.07
CA LEU A 41 -22.52 -1.20 2.85
C LEU A 41 -22.32 -0.37 4.13
N TYR A 42 -23.41 -0.11 4.88
CA TYR A 42 -23.34 0.61 6.14
C TYR A 42 -22.47 -0.11 7.18
N VAL A 43 -22.68 -1.42 7.37
CA VAL A 43 -21.90 -2.25 8.30
C VAL A 43 -20.42 -2.31 7.88
N ASN A 44 -20.11 -2.23 6.57
CA ASN A 44 -18.76 -2.19 6.06
C ASN A 44 -18.12 -0.78 6.06
N GLY A 45 -18.77 0.21 6.67
CA GLY A 45 -18.18 1.52 6.94
C GLY A 45 -18.15 2.48 5.75
N PHE A 46 -18.98 2.27 4.73
CA PHE A 46 -19.07 3.20 3.61
C PHE A 46 -19.72 4.52 4.02
N GLU A 47 -19.27 5.62 3.44
CA GLU A 47 -19.75 6.95 3.77
C GLU A 47 -21.23 7.17 3.38
N ALA A 48 -21.96 7.92 4.20
CA ALA A 48 -23.41 8.14 4.07
C ALA A 48 -23.83 8.67 2.68
N TRP A 49 -23.02 9.53 2.05
CA TRP A 49 -23.33 10.05 0.72
C TRP A 49 -23.28 8.94 -0.35
N LEU A 50 -22.32 8.00 -0.25
CA LEU A 50 -22.21 6.87 -1.16
C LEU A 50 -23.37 5.89 -0.95
N LEU A 51 -23.71 5.60 0.30
CA LEU A 51 -24.87 4.78 0.65
C LEU A 51 -26.17 5.34 0.07
N ASN A 52 -26.37 6.65 0.17
CA ASN A 52 -27.53 7.31 -0.40
C ASN A 52 -27.54 7.26 -1.93
N ALA A 53 -26.39 7.40 -2.56
CA ALA A 53 -26.26 7.26 -4.01
C ALA A 53 -26.59 5.83 -4.47
N PHE A 54 -26.08 4.81 -3.79
CA PHE A 54 -26.44 3.41 -4.05
C PHE A 54 -27.93 3.14 -3.86
N LYS A 55 -28.53 3.67 -2.78
CA LYS A 55 -29.95 3.53 -2.51
C LYS A 55 -30.81 4.18 -3.58
N ALA A 56 -30.47 5.38 -4.02
CA ALA A 56 -31.18 6.10 -5.07
C ALA A 56 -31.11 5.33 -6.40
N VAL A 57 -29.93 4.90 -6.80
CA VAL A 57 -29.70 4.21 -8.07
C VAL A 57 -30.36 2.85 -8.08
N SER A 58 -30.20 2.05 -7.03
CA SER A 58 -30.80 0.70 -6.95
C SER A 58 -32.31 0.70 -6.91
N SER A 59 -32.94 1.85 -6.60
CA SER A 59 -34.42 1.98 -6.61
C SER A 59 -35.03 2.24 -7.98
N THR A 60 -34.22 2.63 -8.99
CA THR A 60 -34.72 3.05 -10.29
C THR A 60 -34.81 1.91 -11.30
N HIS A 61 -33.76 1.12 -11.43
CA HIS A 61 -33.70 0.01 -12.38
C HIS A 61 -32.64 -1.01 -11.95
N PRO A 62 -32.84 -2.33 -12.09
CA PRO A 62 -31.87 -3.35 -11.70
C PRO A 62 -30.46 -3.17 -12.33
N ARG A 63 -30.38 -2.71 -13.58
CA ARG A 63 -29.10 -2.44 -14.27
C ARG A 63 -28.41 -1.16 -13.80
N ALA A 64 -29.13 -0.25 -13.15
CA ALA A 64 -28.59 1.05 -12.76
C ALA A 64 -27.47 0.92 -11.72
N LEU A 65 -27.53 -0.09 -10.82
CA LEU A 65 -26.47 -0.39 -9.87
C LEU A 65 -25.16 -0.72 -10.58
N ARG A 66 -25.23 -1.60 -11.58
CA ARG A 66 -24.07 -1.98 -12.38
C ARG A 66 -23.46 -0.78 -13.10
N GLU A 67 -24.28 0.03 -13.74
CA GLU A 67 -23.83 1.24 -14.44
C GLU A 67 -23.21 2.24 -13.47
N PHE A 68 -23.78 2.39 -12.29
CA PHE A 68 -23.23 3.28 -11.25
C PHE A 68 -21.83 2.85 -10.81
N ILE A 69 -21.63 1.54 -10.51
CA ILE A 69 -20.31 1.00 -10.14
C ILE A 69 -19.30 1.19 -11.28
N MET A 70 -19.73 0.94 -12.53
CA MET A 70 -18.87 1.19 -13.69
C MET A 70 -18.46 2.68 -13.82
N ARG A 71 -19.34 3.62 -13.49
CA ARG A 71 -19.03 5.05 -13.50
C ARG A 71 -18.15 5.49 -12.31
N ILE A 72 -18.08 4.71 -11.22
CA ILE A 72 -17.08 4.91 -10.16
C ILE A 72 -15.69 4.73 -10.73
N HIS A 73 -15.48 3.73 -11.60
CA HIS A 73 -14.21 3.47 -12.25
C HIS A 73 -13.69 4.66 -13.06
N THR A 74 -14.58 5.42 -13.70
CA THR A 74 -14.23 6.63 -14.48
C THR A 74 -14.24 7.92 -13.64
N GLY A 75 -14.64 7.85 -12.37
CA GLY A 75 -14.80 9.01 -11.49
C GLY A 75 -16.06 9.86 -11.76
N GLU A 76 -16.89 9.50 -12.75
CA GLU A 76 -18.08 10.28 -13.13
C GLU A 76 -19.16 10.28 -12.05
N SER A 77 -19.43 9.11 -11.43
CA SER A 77 -20.44 8.98 -10.35
C SER A 77 -20.08 9.77 -9.09
N LEU A 78 -18.83 10.22 -8.96
CA LEU A 78 -18.34 10.95 -7.79
C LEU A 78 -18.52 12.47 -7.94
N SER A 79 -18.73 12.96 -9.16
CA SER A 79 -18.81 14.39 -9.46
C SER A 79 -19.84 15.17 -8.61
N PRO A 80 -21.05 14.66 -8.36
CA PRO A 80 -22.04 15.37 -7.51
C PRO A 80 -21.61 15.49 -6.04
N ALA A 81 -20.89 14.50 -5.52
CA ALA A 81 -20.46 14.47 -4.12
C ALA A 81 -19.13 15.21 -3.90
N THR A 82 -18.36 15.42 -4.96
CA THR A 82 -17.02 16.03 -4.92
C THR A 82 -16.86 17.14 -5.94
N PRO A 83 -17.69 18.21 -5.86
CA PRO A 83 -17.75 19.25 -6.91
C PRO A 83 -16.42 20.01 -7.09
N ASN A 84 -15.64 20.13 -6.02
CA ASN A 84 -14.35 20.85 -6.02
C ASN A 84 -13.14 19.96 -6.34
N TRP A 85 -13.35 18.68 -6.57
CA TRP A 85 -12.24 17.78 -6.87
C TRP A 85 -11.91 17.79 -8.36
N SER A 86 -10.62 17.77 -8.66
CA SER A 86 -10.13 17.55 -10.03
C SER A 86 -10.46 16.13 -10.50
N TRP A 87 -10.45 15.92 -11.82
CA TRP A 87 -10.69 14.58 -12.38
C TRP A 87 -9.69 13.51 -11.87
N PRO A 88 -8.37 13.77 -11.76
CA PRO A 88 -7.44 12.81 -11.19
C PRO A 88 -7.78 12.42 -9.74
N GLN A 89 -8.19 13.37 -8.90
CA GLN A 89 -8.59 13.09 -7.53
C GLN A 89 -9.82 12.18 -7.48
N ARG A 90 -10.84 12.45 -8.31
CA ARG A 90 -12.03 11.59 -8.41
C ARG A 90 -11.69 10.19 -8.91
N LEU A 91 -10.79 10.06 -9.88
CA LEU A 91 -10.33 8.78 -10.39
C LEU A 91 -9.64 7.94 -9.31
N THR A 92 -8.70 8.54 -8.58
CA THR A 92 -7.98 7.86 -7.48
C THR A 92 -8.94 7.41 -6.39
N PHE A 93 -9.88 8.26 -6.00
CA PHE A 93 -10.87 7.93 -4.99
C PHE A 93 -11.84 6.84 -5.48
N GLY A 94 -12.25 6.89 -6.73
CA GLY A 94 -13.06 5.84 -7.37
C GLY A 94 -12.39 4.47 -7.38
N GLN A 95 -11.10 4.43 -7.66
CA GLN A 95 -10.30 3.20 -7.59
C GLN A 95 -10.29 2.61 -6.18
N ARG A 96 -10.15 3.46 -5.15
CA ARG A 96 -10.22 3.04 -3.75
C ARG A 96 -11.59 2.46 -3.41
N ILE A 97 -12.68 3.14 -3.76
CA ILE A 97 -14.04 2.64 -3.54
C ILE A 97 -14.23 1.25 -4.18
N LEU A 98 -13.73 1.04 -5.39
CA LEU A 98 -13.85 -0.26 -6.05
C LEU A 98 -13.08 -1.37 -5.31
N VAL A 99 -11.90 -1.06 -4.77
CA VAL A 99 -11.15 -2.00 -3.90
C VAL A 99 -11.95 -2.32 -2.65
N ASP A 100 -12.49 -1.30 -1.99
CA ASP A 100 -13.28 -1.47 -0.75
C ASP A 100 -14.56 -2.29 -1.01
N LEU A 101 -15.23 -2.06 -2.15
CA LEU A 101 -16.38 -2.84 -2.58
C LEU A 101 -15.99 -4.32 -2.81
N ALA A 102 -14.92 -4.58 -3.55
CA ALA A 102 -14.44 -5.94 -3.77
C ALA A 102 -14.05 -6.63 -2.46
N GLN A 103 -13.31 -5.93 -1.59
CA GLN A 103 -12.92 -6.43 -0.27
C GLN A 103 -14.13 -6.80 0.59
N SER A 104 -15.20 -6.00 0.55
CA SER A 104 -16.42 -6.26 1.33
C SER A 104 -17.11 -7.55 0.89
N LEU A 105 -17.24 -7.80 -0.41
CA LEU A 105 -17.82 -9.05 -0.93
C LEU A 105 -16.96 -10.28 -0.61
N ILE A 106 -15.63 -10.14 -0.68
CA ILE A 106 -14.72 -11.23 -0.34
C ILE A 106 -14.78 -11.56 1.14
N ARG A 107 -14.86 -10.53 1.99
CA ARG A 107 -15.04 -10.72 3.44
C ARG A 107 -16.36 -11.40 3.74
N GLU A 108 -17.48 -11.00 3.11
CA GLU A 108 -18.77 -11.66 3.23
C GLU A 108 -18.67 -13.14 2.89
N ARG A 109 -18.02 -13.47 1.77
CA ARG A 109 -17.78 -14.86 1.36
C ARG A 109 -17.08 -15.69 2.44
N HIS A 110 -16.10 -15.11 3.12
CA HIS A 110 -15.29 -15.82 4.13
C HIS A 110 -15.94 -15.86 5.51
N THR A 111 -16.77 -14.88 5.86
CA THR A 111 -17.30 -14.73 7.24
C THR A 111 -18.78 -15.09 7.38
N ASP A 112 -19.55 -15.05 6.29
CA ASP A 112 -20.96 -15.42 6.34
C ASP A 112 -21.15 -16.92 6.10
N PRO A 113 -21.55 -17.69 7.14
CA PRO A 113 -21.79 -19.14 6.99
C PRO A 113 -22.95 -19.44 6.02
N LYS A 114 -23.79 -18.45 5.69
CA LYS A 114 -24.86 -18.58 4.71
C LYS A 114 -24.36 -18.43 3.28
N PHE A 115 -23.12 -18.04 3.06
CA PHE A 115 -22.60 -17.87 1.70
C PHE A 115 -22.73 -19.16 0.86
N GLU A 116 -22.57 -20.32 1.49
CA GLU A 116 -22.75 -21.60 0.81
C GLU A 116 -24.21 -21.88 0.37
N THR A 117 -25.17 -21.16 0.94
CA THR A 117 -26.60 -21.27 0.59
C THR A 117 -27.03 -20.29 -0.52
N TYR A 118 -26.11 -19.41 -0.97
CA TYR A 118 -26.40 -18.48 -2.07
C TYR A 118 -26.52 -19.21 -3.41
N GLY A 119 -27.23 -18.59 -4.32
CA GLY A 119 -27.39 -19.15 -5.67
C GLY A 119 -26.05 -19.33 -6.40
N ASP A 120 -26.01 -20.31 -7.29
CA ASP A 120 -24.79 -20.58 -8.07
C ASP A 120 -24.32 -19.37 -8.90
N ASP A 121 -25.26 -18.56 -9.37
CA ASP A 121 -24.96 -17.33 -10.13
C ASP A 121 -24.20 -16.31 -9.26
N ASP A 122 -24.55 -16.18 -7.97
CA ASP A 122 -23.88 -15.26 -7.03
C ASP A 122 -22.45 -15.72 -6.75
N LYS A 123 -22.27 -17.02 -6.52
CA LYS A 123 -20.93 -17.61 -6.31
C LYS A 123 -20.06 -17.44 -7.55
N GLN A 124 -20.58 -17.73 -8.72
CA GLN A 124 -19.87 -17.57 -9.98
C GLN A 124 -19.47 -16.12 -10.25
N ALA A 125 -20.34 -15.16 -9.93
CA ALA A 125 -20.05 -13.74 -10.11
C ALA A 125 -18.92 -13.26 -9.17
N VAL A 126 -18.90 -13.71 -7.91
CA VAL A 126 -17.81 -13.41 -6.97
C VAL A 126 -16.50 -14.09 -7.41
N ASP A 127 -16.56 -15.34 -7.89
CA ASP A 127 -15.39 -16.04 -8.41
C ASP A 127 -14.84 -15.37 -9.68
N ALA A 128 -15.70 -14.87 -10.56
CA ALA A 128 -15.29 -14.11 -11.73
C ALA A 128 -14.65 -12.77 -11.36
N MET A 129 -15.19 -12.08 -10.33
CA MET A 129 -14.60 -10.87 -9.78
C MET A 129 -13.20 -11.15 -9.22
N GLN A 130 -13.06 -12.22 -8.45
CA GLN A 130 -11.77 -12.61 -7.88
C GLN A 130 -10.75 -12.88 -8.97
N ARG A 131 -11.07 -13.70 -9.97
CA ARG A 131 -10.19 -13.98 -11.11
C ARG A 131 -9.81 -12.72 -11.90
N ALA A 132 -10.75 -11.80 -12.12
CA ALA A 132 -10.45 -10.55 -12.81
C ALA A 132 -9.47 -9.68 -12.02
N LEU A 133 -9.62 -9.62 -10.71
CA LEU A 133 -8.71 -8.90 -9.83
C LEU A 133 -7.33 -9.57 -9.75
N GLU A 134 -7.25 -10.90 -9.79
CA GLU A 134 -5.99 -11.63 -9.88
C GLU A 134 -5.22 -11.32 -11.17
N LEU A 135 -5.94 -11.13 -12.29
CA LEU A 135 -5.33 -10.66 -13.56
C LEU A 135 -4.79 -9.23 -13.48
N ASP A 136 -5.40 -8.37 -12.65
CA ASP A 136 -4.87 -7.06 -12.31
C ASP A 136 -3.72 -7.16 -11.28
N GLY A 137 -3.40 -8.39 -10.85
CA GLY A 137 -2.32 -8.76 -9.94
C GLY A 137 -2.70 -8.64 -8.46
N TYR A 138 -3.98 -8.52 -8.08
CA TYR A 138 -4.41 -8.57 -6.67
C TYR A 138 -4.28 -9.99 -6.12
N ILE A 139 -3.91 -10.12 -4.87
CA ILE A 139 -3.71 -11.41 -4.18
C ILE A 139 -4.76 -11.55 -3.10
N PHE A 140 -5.37 -12.74 -3.00
CA PHE A 140 -6.34 -13.07 -1.96
C PHE A 140 -5.70 -14.02 -0.94
N ARG A 141 -5.71 -13.62 0.33
CA ARG A 141 -5.28 -14.47 1.44
C ARG A 141 -6.15 -14.21 2.65
N ASP A 142 -6.67 -15.26 3.26
CA ASP A 142 -7.43 -15.23 4.52
C ASP A 142 -8.61 -14.23 4.50
N GLY A 143 -9.33 -14.15 3.38
CA GLY A 143 -10.45 -13.23 3.19
C GLY A 143 -10.05 -11.76 2.98
N ILE A 144 -8.77 -11.48 2.80
CA ILE A 144 -8.25 -10.14 2.58
C ILE A 144 -7.74 -10.00 1.15
N LEU A 145 -8.15 -8.91 0.50
CA LEU A 145 -7.65 -8.47 -0.79
C LEU A 145 -6.37 -7.67 -0.61
N TRP A 146 -5.25 -8.26 -0.99
CA TRP A 146 -3.96 -7.58 -1.01
C TRP A 146 -3.77 -6.88 -2.34
N ILE A 147 -3.45 -5.60 -2.28
CA ILE A 147 -3.18 -4.82 -3.49
C ILE A 147 -1.90 -5.35 -4.15
N PRO A 148 -1.94 -5.65 -5.47
CA PRO A 148 -0.74 -6.09 -6.13
C PRO A 148 0.25 -4.97 -6.14
N GLU A 149 1.34 -5.22 -5.54
CA GLU A 149 2.57 -4.58 -5.94
C GLU A 149 3.40 -5.62 -6.66
N ALA A 150 3.77 -5.32 -7.89
CA ALA A 150 4.87 -6.02 -8.53
C ALA A 150 6.12 -6.02 -7.62
N SER A 151 6.14 -5.11 -6.65
CA SER A 151 7.12 -4.99 -5.59
C SER A 151 6.85 -5.86 -4.36
N VAL A 152 5.64 -6.37 -4.09
CA VAL A 152 5.40 -7.22 -2.91
C VAL A 152 6.08 -8.57 -3.02
N ILE A 153 6.22 -9.12 -4.24
CA ILE A 153 7.01 -10.33 -4.47
C ILE A 153 8.51 -10.02 -4.29
N GLN A 154 8.95 -8.85 -4.75
CA GLN A 154 10.31 -8.35 -4.53
C GLN A 154 10.53 -7.78 -3.12
N GLU A 155 9.50 -7.27 -2.45
CA GLU A 155 9.58 -6.78 -1.06
C GLU A 155 10.04 -7.84 -0.08
N GLY A 156 9.55 -9.06 -0.18
CA GLY A 156 10.02 -10.17 0.65
C GLY A 156 11.49 -10.46 0.42
N GLU A 157 11.96 -10.36 -0.82
CA GLU A 157 13.36 -10.54 -1.19
C GLU A 157 14.21 -9.34 -0.78
N GLU A 158 13.78 -8.10 -1.08
CA GLU A 158 14.49 -6.87 -0.70
C GLU A 158 14.62 -6.74 0.83
N VAL A 159 13.54 -6.98 1.58
CA VAL A 159 13.55 -6.98 3.03
C VAL A 159 14.45 -8.09 3.56
N GLY A 160 14.37 -9.29 3.01
CA GLY A 160 15.20 -10.43 3.40
C GLY A 160 16.69 -10.18 3.16
N VAL A 161 17.05 -9.60 2.02
CA VAL A 161 18.44 -9.20 1.71
C VAL A 161 18.94 -8.12 2.67
N LEU A 162 18.13 -7.08 2.90
CA LEU A 162 18.48 -6.00 3.81
C LEU A 162 18.68 -6.51 5.25
N GLU A 163 17.78 -7.36 5.74
CA GLU A 163 17.92 -7.99 7.07
C GLU A 163 19.12 -8.92 7.14
N GLY A 164 19.39 -9.66 6.08
CA GLY A 164 20.58 -10.52 5.97
C GLY A 164 21.87 -9.71 6.09
N LEU A 165 21.99 -8.60 5.36
CA LEU A 165 23.13 -7.69 5.41
C LEU A 165 23.29 -7.04 6.81
N MET A 166 22.20 -6.57 7.42
CA MET A 166 22.24 -5.98 8.77
C MET A 166 22.82 -6.96 9.79
N LYS A 167 22.39 -8.24 9.73
CA LYS A 167 22.87 -9.30 10.62
C LYS A 167 24.32 -9.71 10.31
N ALA A 168 24.65 -9.91 9.03
CA ALA A 168 26.01 -10.32 8.62
C ALA A 168 27.06 -9.26 9.01
N LEU A 169 26.71 -7.98 8.86
CA LEU A 169 27.56 -6.85 9.22
C LEU A 169 27.57 -6.56 10.74
N GLN A 170 26.76 -7.28 11.51
CA GLN A 170 26.63 -7.08 12.97
C GLN A 170 26.39 -5.61 13.34
N LEU A 171 25.37 -5.00 12.71
CA LEU A 171 24.98 -3.64 13.05
C LEU A 171 24.58 -3.54 14.53
N PRO A 172 24.83 -2.40 15.20
CA PRO A 172 24.60 -2.28 16.66
C PRO A 172 23.16 -2.47 17.10
N ASP A 173 22.19 -2.00 16.33
CA ASP A 173 20.76 -2.04 16.69
C ASP A 173 19.88 -2.49 15.50
N VAL A 174 20.02 -3.74 15.12
CA VAL A 174 19.18 -4.37 14.10
C VAL A 174 17.69 -4.39 14.48
N PRO A 175 17.28 -4.64 15.74
CA PRO A 175 15.86 -4.67 16.10
C PRO A 175 15.12 -3.37 15.82
N THR A 176 15.70 -2.22 16.09
CA THR A 176 15.08 -0.91 15.78
C THR A 176 14.91 -0.71 14.28
N LEU A 177 15.91 -1.10 13.47
CA LEU A 177 15.80 -1.02 12.01
C LEU A 177 14.70 -1.93 11.46
N GLN A 178 14.62 -3.17 11.95
CA GLN A 178 13.58 -4.12 11.59
C GLN A 178 12.17 -3.62 11.98
N HIS A 179 12.05 -3.01 13.16
CA HIS A 179 10.79 -2.42 13.60
C HIS A 179 10.29 -1.33 12.63
N HIS A 180 11.16 -0.39 12.25
CA HIS A 180 10.78 0.65 11.29
C HIS A 180 10.54 0.12 9.88
N LEU A 181 11.27 -0.91 9.45
CA LEU A 181 11.07 -1.57 8.17
C LEU A 181 9.69 -2.24 8.12
N LYS A 182 9.33 -2.96 9.17
CA LYS A 182 8.01 -3.57 9.34
C LYS A 182 6.90 -2.52 9.34
N LEU A 183 7.02 -1.45 10.13
CA LEU A 183 6.05 -0.36 10.16
C LEU A 183 5.90 0.33 8.81
N SER A 184 7.00 0.54 8.07
CA SER A 184 6.95 1.11 6.71
C SER A 184 6.07 0.26 5.79
N THR A 185 6.23 -1.07 5.83
CA THR A 185 5.43 -2.02 5.05
C THR A 185 3.97 -2.04 5.50
N GLU A 186 3.72 -2.17 6.80
CA GLU A 186 2.36 -2.22 7.35
C GLU A 186 1.57 -0.94 7.04
N HIS A 187 2.17 0.23 7.23
CA HIS A 187 1.52 1.50 6.92
C HIS A 187 1.25 1.65 5.43
N TYR A 188 2.17 1.20 4.57
CA TYR A 188 1.94 1.18 3.13
C TYR A 188 0.73 0.31 2.76
N GLN A 189 0.65 -0.91 3.30
CA GLN A 189 -0.46 -1.83 3.09
C GLN A 189 -1.81 -1.29 3.60
N GLN A 190 -1.77 -0.48 4.66
CA GLN A 190 -2.93 0.19 5.26
C GLN A 190 -3.29 1.52 4.57
N SER A 191 -2.65 1.87 3.45
CA SER A 191 -2.84 3.16 2.76
C SER A 191 -2.49 4.39 3.62
N ARG A 192 -1.65 4.22 4.63
CA ARG A 192 -1.10 5.27 5.48
C ARG A 192 0.23 5.76 4.91
N TRP A 193 0.13 6.46 3.78
CA TRP A 193 1.28 6.77 2.94
C TRP A 193 2.34 7.61 3.64
N ASP A 194 1.91 8.64 4.38
CA ASP A 194 2.82 9.53 5.13
C ASP A 194 3.60 8.78 6.21
N ASP A 195 2.91 7.90 6.96
CA ASP A 195 3.52 7.07 7.99
C ASP A 195 4.51 6.06 7.39
N SER A 196 4.19 5.51 6.20
CA SER A 196 5.09 4.63 5.47
C SER A 196 6.37 5.34 5.06
N ILE A 197 6.26 6.57 4.51
CA ILE A 197 7.40 7.41 4.13
C ILE A 197 8.24 7.77 5.37
N ALA A 198 7.60 8.18 6.47
CA ALA A 198 8.29 8.53 7.70
C ALA A 198 9.10 7.35 8.27
N ASN A 199 8.53 6.13 8.24
CA ASN A 199 9.26 4.95 8.70
C ASN A 199 10.36 4.52 7.72
N SER A 200 10.16 4.67 6.41
CA SER A 200 11.21 4.44 5.40
C SER A 200 12.40 5.39 5.59
N ARG A 201 12.13 6.66 5.91
CA ARG A 201 13.17 7.62 6.28
C ARG A 201 13.98 7.16 7.48
N LYS A 202 13.31 6.69 8.54
CA LYS A 202 13.97 6.18 9.74
C LYS A 202 14.83 4.96 9.48
N VAL A 203 14.42 4.07 8.56
CA VAL A 203 15.26 2.94 8.12
C VAL A 203 16.53 3.46 7.45
N LEU A 204 16.42 4.35 6.46
CA LEU A 204 17.58 4.91 5.78
C LEU A 204 18.52 5.65 6.74
N GLU A 205 17.98 6.51 7.59
CA GLU A 205 18.75 7.26 8.58
C GLU A 205 19.49 6.34 9.55
N GLY A 206 18.78 5.37 10.12
CA GLY A 206 19.37 4.41 11.04
C GLY A 206 20.43 3.52 10.41
N VAL A 207 20.24 3.09 9.14
CA VAL A 207 21.27 2.34 8.41
C VAL A 207 22.52 3.19 8.19
N LEU A 208 22.40 4.45 7.76
CA LEU A 208 23.55 5.34 7.59
C LEU A 208 24.31 5.53 8.91
N GLN A 209 23.60 5.78 10.01
CA GLN A 209 24.20 5.95 11.34
C GLN A 209 24.93 4.68 11.79
N GLN A 210 24.27 3.53 11.69
CA GLN A 210 24.84 2.27 12.17
C GLN A 210 26.00 1.78 11.29
N ALA A 211 25.91 1.99 9.94
CA ALA A 211 27.01 1.69 9.04
C ALA A 211 28.24 2.53 9.37
N ALA A 212 28.07 3.84 9.59
CA ALA A 212 29.16 4.72 9.98
C ALA A 212 29.78 4.31 11.33
N ALA A 213 28.95 4.03 12.34
CA ALA A 213 29.39 3.58 13.67
C ALA A 213 30.15 2.26 13.59
N ARG A 214 29.66 1.29 12.78
CA ARG A 214 30.28 0.00 12.57
C ARG A 214 31.61 0.12 11.84
N HIS A 215 31.68 0.93 10.79
CA HIS A 215 32.92 1.23 10.06
C HIS A 215 33.96 1.85 11.02
N ALA A 216 33.60 2.90 11.75
CA ALA A 216 34.50 3.60 12.67
C ALA A 216 35.07 2.67 13.75
N SER A 217 34.21 1.86 14.37
CA SER A 217 34.62 0.96 15.45
C SER A 217 35.41 -0.24 14.95
N ALA A 218 34.97 -0.89 13.86
CA ALA A 218 35.55 -2.14 13.39
C ALA A 218 36.80 -1.93 12.52
N ILE A 219 36.78 -0.93 11.63
CA ILE A 219 37.86 -0.66 10.66
C ILE A 219 38.86 0.35 11.23
N LEU A 220 38.40 1.52 11.65
CA LEU A 220 39.29 2.58 12.15
C LEU A 220 39.68 2.43 13.63
N LYS A 221 39.03 1.49 14.36
CA LYS A 221 39.24 1.30 15.81
C LYS A 221 39.01 2.57 16.64
N LYS A 222 38.23 3.52 16.09
CA LYS A 222 37.92 4.81 16.71
C LYS A 222 36.42 5.06 16.65
N PRO A 223 35.66 4.73 17.70
CA PRO A 223 34.21 4.95 17.74
C PRO A 223 33.84 6.40 17.47
N LEU A 224 32.71 6.62 16.80
CA LEU A 224 32.11 7.95 16.64
C LEU A 224 31.52 8.43 17.95
N SER A 225 31.58 9.74 18.19
CA SER A 225 30.89 10.32 19.34
C SER A 225 29.38 10.32 19.13
N PRO A 226 28.55 10.24 20.20
CA PRO A 226 27.10 10.32 20.10
C PRO A 226 26.62 11.58 19.35
N GLU A 227 27.26 12.71 19.60
CA GLU A 227 26.94 14.00 18.95
C GLU A 227 27.15 13.98 17.41
N MET A 228 28.07 13.14 16.93
CA MET A 228 28.25 12.94 15.49
C MET A 228 27.18 12.02 14.91
N ILE A 229 26.82 10.96 15.66
CA ILE A 229 25.82 9.97 15.22
C ILE A 229 24.45 10.62 15.08
N ASP A 230 24.09 11.54 15.98
CA ASP A 230 22.78 12.21 16.00
C ASP A 230 22.58 13.25 14.88
N LYS A 231 23.64 13.55 14.11
CA LYS A 231 23.57 14.54 13.02
C LYS A 231 23.60 13.87 11.65
N PRO A 232 22.45 13.74 10.95
CA PRO A 232 22.38 13.03 9.66
C PRO A 232 23.34 13.59 8.58
N VAL A 233 23.57 14.90 8.56
CA VAL A 233 24.54 15.53 7.64
C VAL A 233 25.94 15.07 7.95
N THR A 234 26.35 15.12 9.22
CA THR A 234 27.69 14.70 9.67
C THR A 234 27.98 13.24 9.35
N ILE A 235 26.97 12.37 9.44
CA ILE A 235 27.10 10.95 9.10
C ILE A 235 27.35 10.77 7.61
N ARG A 236 26.63 11.49 6.74
CA ARG A 236 26.84 11.41 5.28
C ARG A 236 28.21 11.97 4.89
N ASP A 237 28.66 13.05 5.52
CA ASP A 237 29.99 13.61 5.30
C ASP A 237 31.09 12.65 5.78
N TYR A 238 30.85 11.93 6.89
CA TYR A 238 31.76 10.88 7.36
C TYR A 238 31.87 9.75 6.34
N LEU A 239 30.74 9.22 5.84
CA LEU A 239 30.73 8.12 4.89
C LEU A 239 31.44 8.48 3.56
N GLU A 240 31.32 9.73 3.09
CA GLU A 240 32.06 10.24 1.94
C GLU A 240 33.55 10.34 2.24
N ARG A 241 33.93 10.98 3.34
CA ARG A 241 35.32 11.18 3.71
C ARG A 241 36.09 9.87 3.87
N GLU A 242 35.45 8.84 4.44
CA GLU A 242 36.06 7.53 4.64
C GLU A 242 35.96 6.62 3.38
N GLY A 243 35.43 7.12 2.28
CA GLY A 243 35.40 6.43 0.98
C GLY A 243 34.33 5.35 0.85
N LEU A 244 33.36 5.27 1.79
CA LEU A 244 32.21 4.37 1.64
C LEU A 244 31.21 4.91 0.61
N LEU A 245 31.16 6.22 0.43
CA LEU A 245 30.34 6.88 -0.56
C LEU A 245 31.20 7.80 -1.44
N GLU A 246 30.90 7.82 -2.73
CA GLU A 246 31.38 8.88 -3.60
C GLU A 246 30.57 10.16 -3.39
N LYS A 247 31.12 11.32 -3.76
CA LYS A 247 30.42 12.61 -3.65
C LYS A 247 29.04 12.61 -4.29
N LYS A 248 28.91 12.07 -5.52
CA LYS A 248 27.64 12.01 -6.24
C LYS A 248 26.61 11.10 -5.54
N GLU A 249 27.07 10.01 -4.94
CA GLU A 249 26.25 9.07 -4.18
C GLU A 249 25.72 9.72 -2.90
N LYS A 250 26.59 10.41 -2.15
CA LYS A 250 26.19 11.21 -0.98
C LYS A 250 25.18 12.28 -1.35
N ASP A 251 25.40 13.01 -2.46
CA ASP A 251 24.49 14.05 -2.92
C ASP A 251 23.11 13.48 -3.29
N ALA A 252 23.07 12.31 -3.94
CA ALA A 252 21.82 11.61 -4.25
C ALA A 252 21.07 11.18 -2.98
N ILE A 253 21.76 10.55 -2.03
CA ILE A 253 21.19 10.17 -0.73
C ILE A 253 20.67 11.40 0.01
N SER A 254 21.40 12.52 -0.02
CA SER A 254 20.99 13.76 0.65
C SER A 254 19.72 14.35 0.06
N LYS A 255 19.55 14.31 -1.27
CA LYS A 255 18.34 14.74 -1.95
C LYS A 255 17.14 13.85 -1.61
N VAL A 256 17.33 12.54 -1.63
CA VAL A 256 16.26 11.59 -1.27
C VAL A 256 15.87 11.76 0.19
N TYR A 257 16.85 11.92 1.09
CA TYR A 257 16.59 12.20 2.50
C TYR A 257 15.78 13.49 2.70
N GLY A 258 16.09 14.55 1.93
CA GLY A 258 15.30 15.79 1.91
C GLY A 258 13.84 15.53 1.51
N LEU A 259 13.63 14.84 0.40
CA LEU A 259 12.28 14.47 -0.07
C LEU A 259 11.50 13.64 0.96
N LEU A 260 12.14 12.64 1.57
CA LEU A 260 11.53 11.84 2.64
C LEU A 260 11.17 12.68 3.89
N SER A 261 11.93 13.73 4.17
CA SER A 261 11.70 14.62 5.30
C SER A 261 10.56 15.61 5.05
N GLU A 262 10.45 16.13 3.85
CA GLU A 262 9.38 17.05 3.45
C GLU A 262 8.03 16.36 3.40
N THR A 263 7.97 15.13 2.89
CA THR A 263 6.73 14.37 2.73
C THR A 263 6.26 13.66 3.99
N GLY A 264 7.17 13.24 4.87
CA GLY A 264 6.83 12.52 6.11
C GLY A 264 6.70 13.39 7.36
N GLY A 265 6.92 14.72 7.27
CA GLY A 265 6.96 15.62 8.43
C GLY A 265 5.99 16.80 8.41
N HIS A 266 5.32 17.06 7.30
CA HIS A 266 4.35 18.13 7.13
C HIS A 266 2.93 17.57 6.94
N PRO A 267 1.84 18.36 7.12
CA PRO A 267 0.48 17.94 6.81
C PRO A 267 0.25 17.82 5.28
N TYR A 268 1.10 17.05 4.64
CA TYR A 268 1.08 16.72 3.23
C TYR A 268 0.44 15.33 3.10
N ILE A 269 -0.60 15.24 2.29
CA ILE A 269 -1.23 13.97 2.00
C ILE A 269 -0.45 13.34 0.84
N ALA A 270 0.43 12.39 1.16
CA ALA A 270 1.18 11.67 0.16
C ALA A 270 0.26 10.83 -0.73
N ALA A 271 0.56 10.80 -2.03
CA ALA A 271 -0.09 9.88 -2.94
C ALA A 271 0.59 8.49 -2.86
N ARG A 272 -0.14 7.44 -3.26
CA ARG A 272 0.34 6.06 -3.23
C ARG A 272 1.64 5.84 -4.01
N ASP A 273 1.68 6.33 -5.25
CA ASP A 273 2.84 6.23 -6.14
C ASP A 273 4.05 6.97 -5.59
N GLN A 274 3.83 8.09 -4.92
CA GLN A 274 4.87 8.84 -4.23
C GLN A 274 5.40 8.06 -3.02
N ALA A 275 4.53 7.51 -2.19
CA ALA A 275 4.95 6.67 -1.06
C ALA A 275 5.74 5.45 -1.52
N ARG A 276 5.31 4.83 -2.62
CA ARG A 276 6.03 3.72 -3.26
C ARG A 276 7.43 4.14 -3.68
N LEU A 277 7.55 5.22 -4.46
CA LEU A 277 8.84 5.73 -4.92
C LEU A 277 9.76 6.03 -3.75
N MET A 278 9.28 6.78 -2.75
CA MET A 278 10.07 7.19 -1.59
C MET A 278 10.56 5.98 -0.79
N ARG A 279 9.68 4.99 -0.58
CA ARG A 279 10.05 3.75 0.11
C ARG A 279 11.12 2.97 -0.65
N HIS A 280 10.96 2.75 -1.95
CA HIS A 280 11.97 2.07 -2.77
C HIS A 280 13.32 2.79 -2.75
N LEU A 281 13.34 4.10 -2.91
CA LEU A 281 14.58 4.86 -2.86
C LEU A 281 15.27 4.72 -1.49
N ALA A 282 14.51 4.79 -0.40
CA ALA A 282 15.06 4.64 0.94
C ALA A 282 15.70 3.24 1.15
N LEU A 283 15.00 2.17 0.78
CA LEU A 283 15.49 0.79 0.94
C LEU A 283 16.67 0.49 0.02
N THR A 284 16.62 0.95 -1.24
CA THR A 284 17.72 0.79 -2.20
C THR A 284 19.00 1.47 -1.72
N PHE A 285 18.90 2.71 -1.21
CA PHE A 285 20.08 3.39 -0.66
C PHE A 285 20.56 2.76 0.64
N ALA A 286 19.65 2.28 1.50
CA ALA A 286 20.03 1.54 2.69
C ALA A 286 20.83 0.27 2.33
N GLN A 287 20.33 -0.52 1.40
CA GLN A 287 21.02 -1.71 0.88
C GLN A 287 22.38 -1.35 0.27
N PHE A 288 22.41 -0.33 -0.57
CA PHE A 288 23.65 0.13 -1.21
C PHE A 288 24.73 0.49 -0.19
N VAL A 289 24.39 1.22 0.86
CA VAL A 289 25.36 1.59 1.92
C VAL A 289 25.88 0.38 2.67
N LEU A 290 25.01 -0.62 2.94
CA LEU A 290 25.43 -1.86 3.60
C LEU A 290 26.37 -2.68 2.72
N LEU A 291 26.11 -2.77 1.41
CA LEU A 291 27.02 -3.44 0.46
C LEU A 291 28.37 -2.74 0.38
N ARG A 292 28.40 -1.39 0.42
CA ARG A 292 29.67 -0.64 0.50
C ARG A 292 30.43 -0.93 1.79
N LEU A 293 29.72 -1.04 2.91
CA LEU A 293 30.33 -1.42 4.19
C LEU A 293 30.88 -2.85 4.15
N GLU A 294 30.14 -3.80 3.56
CA GLU A 294 30.59 -5.19 3.37
C GLU A 294 31.89 -5.24 2.56
N GLY A 295 31.93 -4.55 1.39
CA GLY A 295 33.14 -4.46 0.58
C GLY A 295 34.33 -3.84 1.33
N ALA A 296 34.09 -2.87 2.21
CA ALA A 296 35.16 -2.29 3.04
C ALA A 296 35.70 -3.31 4.08
N PHE A 297 34.87 -4.22 4.60
CA PHE A 297 35.35 -5.30 5.46
C PHE A 297 36.14 -6.37 4.69
N GLU A 298 35.71 -6.71 3.48
CA GLU A 298 36.41 -7.68 2.62
C GLU A 298 37.76 -7.20 2.16
N ALA A 299 37.91 -5.88 1.91
CA ALA A 299 39.16 -5.26 1.50
C ALA A 299 40.23 -5.22 2.60
N GLN A 300 39.87 -5.53 3.87
CA GLN A 300 40.85 -5.60 4.94
C GLN A 300 41.67 -6.89 4.84
N PRO A 301 43.00 -6.82 4.90
CA PRO A 301 43.81 -8.02 4.95
C PRO A 301 43.42 -8.87 6.15
N ARG A 302 43.02 -10.11 5.90
CA ARG A 302 42.79 -11.10 6.99
C ARG A 302 44.08 -11.24 7.79
N ARG A 303 44.12 -10.69 8.99
CA ARG A 303 45.21 -10.85 9.96
C ARG A 303 45.08 -12.19 10.68
#